data_0ced1f1a4710bbfca71c0289627f2b83
#
_entry.id   0ced1f1a4710bbfca71c0289627f2b83
#
_cell.length_a   1.000
_cell.length_b   1.000
_cell.length_c   1.000
_cell.angle_alpha   90.00
_cell.angle_beta   90.00
_cell.angle_gamma   90.00
#
_symmetry.space_group_name_H-M   'P 1'
#
loop_
_entity.id
_entity.type
_entity.pdbx_description
1 polymer ?
#
loop_
_entity_poly.entity_id
_entity_poly.type
_entity_poly.pdbx_seq_one_letter_code
_entity_poly.pdbx_strand_id
1 'polypeptide(L)'
;MLIIGLTGKTGAGKSTVAERLREKGCYIIDGDIIARQITEKGSAVLPLLQKAFGNDILDEKGELIRKRLAERAFSSKENTALLNSITHPEITRRFKDELSAAEKQGYKATVIDAAALLESEGRSLCEKIV
;
A
#
# COMPACT_ATOMS: atom_id res chain seq x y z
N MET A 1 2.15 -10.83 18.16
CA MET A 1 3.06 -9.82 17.56
C MET A 1 2.39 -8.45 17.59
N LEU A 2 3.11 -7.43 18.02
CA LEU A 2 2.60 -6.06 18.04
C LEU A 2 2.66 -5.45 16.63
N ILE A 3 1.56 -4.85 16.19
CA ILE A 3 1.48 -4.20 14.88
C ILE A 3 1.34 -2.70 15.10
N ILE A 4 2.31 -1.93 14.61
CA ILE A 4 2.38 -0.49 14.78
C ILE A 4 2.19 0.19 13.44
N GLY A 5 1.21 1.11 13.35
CA GLY A 5 1.03 1.95 12.18
C GLY A 5 1.83 3.24 12.32
N LEU A 6 2.63 3.58 11.32
CA LEU A 6 3.42 4.80 11.29
C LEU A 6 2.81 5.75 10.26
N THR A 7 2.31 6.89 10.74
CA THR A 7 1.70 7.93 9.91
C THR A 7 2.59 9.15 9.80
N GLY A 8 2.23 10.06 8.93
CA GLY A 8 2.95 11.32 8.73
C GLY A 8 3.42 11.49 7.30
N LYS A 9 3.78 12.72 6.97
CA LYS A 9 4.28 13.05 5.63
C LYS A 9 5.72 12.59 5.47
N THR A 10 6.05 12.14 4.27
CA THR A 10 7.43 11.84 3.90
C THR A 10 8.30 13.09 4.15
N GLY A 11 9.41 12.92 4.83
CA GLY A 11 10.31 14.02 5.16
C GLY A 11 10.06 14.66 6.52
N ALA A 12 9.00 14.29 7.25
CA ALA A 12 8.67 14.83 8.58
C ALA A 12 9.28 13.98 9.71
N GLY A 13 10.40 13.32 9.47
CA GLY A 13 11.05 12.46 10.46
C GLY A 13 10.54 11.02 10.47
N LYS A 14 9.55 10.69 9.65
CA LYS A 14 8.96 9.35 9.60
C LYS A 14 10.00 8.28 9.23
N SER A 15 10.85 8.56 8.25
CA SER A 15 11.92 7.65 7.83
C SER A 15 12.92 7.37 8.94
N THR A 16 13.24 8.39 9.77
CA THR A 16 14.15 8.25 10.90
C THR A 16 13.56 7.34 11.97
N VAL A 17 12.26 7.51 12.26
CA VAL A 17 11.56 6.67 13.24
C VAL A 17 11.51 5.21 12.76
N ALA A 18 11.18 4.99 11.50
CA ALA A 18 11.14 3.64 10.90
C ALA A 18 12.51 2.96 10.99
N GLU A 19 13.58 3.68 10.67
CA GLU A 19 14.95 3.17 10.72
C GLU A 19 15.35 2.77 12.14
N ARG A 20 15.02 3.59 13.13
CA ARG A 20 15.28 3.28 14.54
C ARG A 20 14.54 2.03 15.00
N LEU A 21 13.29 1.88 14.58
CA LEU A 21 12.50 0.70 14.92
C LEU A 21 13.08 -0.56 14.26
N ARG A 22 13.59 -0.45 13.03
CA ARG A 22 14.28 -1.55 12.37
C ARG A 22 15.53 -1.96 13.15
N GLU A 23 16.33 -1.01 13.61
CA GLU A 23 17.52 -1.27 14.43
C GLU A 23 17.18 -1.99 15.74
N LYS A 24 15.98 -1.77 16.26
CA LYS A 24 15.49 -2.46 17.46
C LYS A 24 14.87 -3.82 17.20
N GLY A 25 14.97 -4.32 15.98
CA GLY A 25 14.50 -5.65 15.62
C GLY A 25 13.06 -5.72 15.16
N CYS A 26 12.46 -4.59 14.76
CA CYS A 26 11.13 -4.58 14.18
C CYS A 26 11.18 -4.89 12.68
N TYR A 27 10.19 -5.62 12.19
CA TYR A 27 10.00 -5.81 10.76
C TYR A 27 9.27 -4.60 10.20
N ILE A 28 9.76 -4.07 9.08
CA ILE A 28 9.18 -2.87 8.47
C ILE A 28 8.46 -3.25 7.16
N ILE A 29 7.19 -2.87 7.06
CA ILE A 29 6.41 -3.03 5.83
C ILE A 29 6.18 -1.63 5.25
N ASP A 30 6.70 -1.39 4.05
CA ASP A 30 6.50 -0.13 3.34
C ASP A 30 5.26 -0.25 2.44
N GLY A 31 4.20 0.45 2.84
CA GLY A 31 2.93 0.43 2.11
C GLY A 31 3.01 1.06 0.73
N ASP A 32 3.90 2.03 0.53
CA ASP A 32 4.08 2.67 -0.77
C ASP A 32 4.70 1.70 -1.78
N ILE A 33 5.64 0.87 -1.32
CA ILE A 33 6.23 -0.19 -2.14
C ILE A 33 5.16 -1.23 -2.51
N ILE A 34 4.34 -1.65 -1.54
CA ILE A 34 3.26 -2.61 -1.80
C ILE A 34 2.25 -2.04 -2.80
N ALA A 35 1.84 -0.78 -2.62
CA ALA A 35 0.92 -0.12 -3.54
C ALA A 35 1.47 -0.08 -4.97
N ARG A 36 2.77 0.06 -5.11
CA ARG A 36 3.44 0.03 -6.41
C ARG A 36 3.48 -1.38 -6.99
N GLN A 37 3.77 -2.37 -6.17
CA GLN A 37 3.87 -3.77 -6.59
C GLN A 37 2.56 -4.32 -7.15
N ILE A 38 1.41 -3.93 -6.58
CA ILE A 38 0.11 -4.42 -7.06
C ILE A 38 -0.26 -3.88 -8.44
N THR A 39 0.43 -2.85 -8.93
CA THR A 39 0.22 -2.25 -10.26
C THR A 39 1.38 -2.51 -11.21
N GLU A 40 2.27 -3.43 -10.88
CA GLU A 40 3.33 -3.85 -11.78
C GLU A 40 2.77 -4.67 -12.95
N LYS A 41 3.53 -4.69 -14.04
CA LYS A 41 3.17 -5.47 -15.24
C LYS A 41 2.84 -6.91 -14.88
N GLY A 42 1.71 -7.39 -15.40
CA GLY A 42 1.24 -8.75 -15.13
C GLY A 42 0.39 -8.90 -13.87
N SER A 43 0.18 -7.83 -13.11
CA SER A 43 -0.67 -7.87 -11.93
C SER A 43 -2.14 -8.11 -12.29
N ALA A 44 -2.83 -8.91 -11.47
CA ALA A 44 -4.26 -9.17 -11.62
C ALA A 44 -5.13 -7.92 -11.43
N VAL A 45 -4.60 -6.87 -10.79
CA VAL A 45 -5.31 -5.61 -10.60
C VAL A 45 -5.41 -4.81 -11.90
N LEU A 46 -4.43 -4.92 -12.80
CA LEU A 46 -4.39 -4.14 -14.03
C LEU A 46 -5.61 -4.33 -14.92
N PRO A 47 -6.08 -5.56 -15.21
CA PRO A 47 -7.31 -5.73 -15.99
C PRO A 47 -8.53 -5.09 -15.35
N LEU A 48 -8.62 -5.11 -14.03
CA LEU A 48 -9.72 -4.48 -13.29
C LEU A 48 -9.67 -2.96 -13.44
N LEU A 49 -8.47 -2.38 -13.38
CA LEU A 49 -8.27 -0.96 -13.59
C LEU A 49 -8.58 -0.55 -15.03
N GLN A 50 -8.21 -1.36 -16.02
CA GLN A 50 -8.54 -1.10 -17.41
C GLN A 50 -10.05 -1.08 -17.64
N LYS A 51 -10.77 -2.00 -17.03
CA LYS A 51 -12.23 -2.07 -17.13
C LYS A 51 -12.89 -0.84 -16.51
N ALA A 52 -12.33 -0.33 -15.43
CA ALA A 52 -12.88 0.83 -14.71
C ALA A 52 -12.49 2.17 -15.33
N PHE A 53 -11.27 2.31 -15.82
CA PHE A 53 -10.68 3.61 -16.22
C PHE A 53 -10.23 3.69 -17.67
N GLY A 54 -10.36 2.60 -18.45
CA GLY A 54 -10.04 2.57 -19.87
C GLY A 54 -8.83 1.70 -20.20
N ASN A 55 -8.87 1.08 -21.38
CA ASN A 55 -7.81 0.18 -21.83
C ASN A 55 -6.48 0.89 -22.06
N ASP A 56 -6.51 2.19 -22.33
CA ASP A 56 -5.35 3.00 -22.65
C ASP A 56 -4.56 3.48 -21.42
N ILE A 57 -4.90 3.00 -20.23
CA ILE A 57 -4.07 3.23 -19.04
C ILE A 57 -2.81 2.35 -19.02
N LEU A 58 -2.77 1.32 -19.88
CA LEU A 58 -1.57 0.52 -20.10
C LEU A 58 -0.94 0.90 -21.45
N ASP A 59 0.39 0.86 -21.49
CA ASP A 59 1.12 1.10 -22.73
C ASP A 59 1.21 -0.18 -23.57
N GLU A 60 1.93 -0.13 -24.70
CA GLU A 60 2.11 -1.25 -25.61
C GLU A 60 2.81 -2.45 -24.98
N LYS A 61 3.59 -2.19 -23.93
CA LYS A 61 4.34 -3.21 -23.19
C LYS A 61 3.53 -3.82 -22.04
N GLY A 62 2.33 -3.32 -21.80
CA GLY A 62 1.49 -3.75 -20.69
C GLY A 62 1.81 -3.09 -19.35
N GLU A 63 2.62 -2.04 -19.37
CA GLU A 63 2.95 -1.30 -18.16
C GLU A 63 1.95 -0.18 -17.91
N LEU A 64 1.65 0.09 -16.64
CA LEU A 64 0.69 1.12 -16.26
C LEU A 64 1.24 2.52 -16.53
N ILE A 65 0.44 3.31 -17.23
CA ILE A 65 0.70 4.75 -17.42
C ILE A 65 0.11 5.48 -16.20
N ARG A 66 0.89 5.63 -15.16
CA ARG A 66 0.44 6.12 -13.85
C ARG A 66 -0.20 7.49 -13.90
N LYS A 67 0.35 8.40 -14.70
CA LYS A 67 -0.20 9.75 -14.88
C LYS A 67 -1.63 9.71 -15.44
N ARG A 68 -1.86 8.86 -16.42
CA ARG A 68 -3.18 8.73 -17.07
C ARG A 68 -4.21 8.17 -16.10
N LEU A 69 -3.83 7.13 -15.36
CA LEU A 69 -4.70 6.57 -14.33
C LEU A 69 -5.02 7.61 -13.25
N ALA A 70 -4.02 8.33 -12.76
CA ALA A 70 -4.21 9.35 -11.74
C ALA A 70 -5.16 10.45 -12.18
N GLU A 71 -5.01 10.95 -13.40
CA GLU A 71 -5.90 11.97 -13.95
C GLU A 71 -7.36 11.53 -13.98
N ARG A 72 -7.61 10.27 -14.29
CA ARG A 72 -8.96 9.70 -14.36
C ARG A 72 -9.50 9.34 -12.98
N ALA A 73 -8.68 8.70 -12.16
CA ALA A 73 -9.09 8.24 -10.84
C ALA A 73 -9.37 9.40 -9.87
N PHE A 74 -8.62 10.48 -9.98
CA PHE A 74 -8.77 11.64 -9.09
C PHE A 74 -9.63 12.75 -9.67
N SER A 75 -10.33 12.50 -10.78
CA SER A 75 -11.25 13.47 -11.41
C SER A 75 -12.54 13.69 -10.61
N SER A 76 -12.93 12.74 -9.76
CA SER A 76 -14.11 12.85 -8.90
C SER A 76 -13.94 11.97 -7.67
N LYS A 77 -14.77 12.21 -6.65
CA LYS A 77 -14.79 11.37 -5.44
C LYS A 77 -15.23 9.94 -5.77
N GLU A 78 -16.18 9.80 -6.68
CA GLU A 78 -16.69 8.49 -7.12
C GLU A 78 -15.60 7.68 -7.80
N ASN A 79 -14.80 8.30 -8.65
CA ASN A 79 -13.70 7.63 -9.32
C ASN A 79 -12.58 7.26 -8.34
N THR A 80 -12.30 8.12 -7.37
CA THR A 80 -11.34 7.79 -6.32
C THR A 80 -11.81 6.61 -5.48
N ALA A 81 -13.10 6.59 -5.12
CA ALA A 81 -13.68 5.46 -4.39
C ALA A 81 -13.63 4.17 -5.21
N LEU A 82 -13.85 4.26 -6.52
CA LEU A 82 -13.74 3.12 -7.43
C LEU A 82 -12.31 2.59 -7.47
N LEU A 83 -11.31 3.47 -7.60
CA LEU A 83 -9.90 3.08 -7.56
C LEU A 83 -9.59 2.33 -6.25
N ASN A 84 -10.00 2.90 -5.13
CA ASN A 84 -9.77 2.30 -3.82
C ASN A 84 -10.46 0.95 -3.66
N SER A 85 -11.67 0.79 -4.17
CA SER A 85 -12.40 -0.47 -4.11
C SER A 85 -11.70 -1.60 -4.89
N ILE A 86 -10.91 -1.25 -5.89
CA ILE A 86 -10.14 -2.20 -6.70
C ILE A 86 -8.79 -2.51 -6.04
N THR A 87 -8.10 -1.49 -5.53
CA THR A 87 -6.73 -1.61 -5.04
C THR A 87 -6.62 -2.03 -3.58
N HIS A 88 -7.48 -1.54 -2.70
CA HIS A 88 -7.38 -1.80 -1.26
C HIS A 88 -7.48 -3.27 -0.87
N PRO A 89 -8.39 -4.09 -1.43
CA PRO A 89 -8.43 -5.51 -1.08
C PRO A 89 -7.10 -6.22 -1.37
N GLU A 90 -6.48 -5.92 -2.49
CA GLU A 90 -5.19 -6.53 -2.86
C GLU A 90 -4.06 -6.02 -1.97
N ILE A 91 -4.04 -4.74 -1.67
CA ILE A 91 -3.06 -4.16 -0.75
C ILE A 91 -3.20 -4.80 0.64
N THR A 92 -4.42 -4.90 1.15
CA THR A 92 -4.70 -5.51 2.46
C THR A 92 -4.26 -6.97 2.49
N ARG A 93 -4.51 -7.72 1.43
CA ARG A 93 -4.06 -9.11 1.32
C ARG A 93 -2.55 -9.22 1.42
N ARG A 94 -1.82 -8.34 0.73
CA ARG A 94 -0.35 -8.33 0.77
C ARG A 94 0.19 -7.94 2.14
N PHE A 95 -0.45 -6.99 2.82
CA PHE A 95 -0.09 -6.67 4.21
C PHE A 95 -0.26 -7.88 5.11
N LYS A 96 -1.36 -8.59 5.01
CA LYS A 96 -1.61 -9.79 5.82
C LYS A 96 -0.58 -10.88 5.55
N ASP A 97 -0.20 -11.08 4.30
CA ASP A 97 0.83 -12.05 3.91
C ASP A 97 2.18 -11.67 4.52
N GLU A 98 2.55 -10.38 4.46
CA GLU A 98 3.79 -9.89 5.05
C GLU A 98 3.80 -10.01 6.57
N LEU A 99 2.68 -9.69 7.23
CA LEU A 99 2.54 -9.82 8.68
C LEU A 99 2.68 -11.29 9.11
N SER A 100 2.05 -12.19 8.37
CA SER A 100 2.14 -13.62 8.63
C SER A 100 3.57 -14.14 8.48
N ALA A 101 4.27 -13.69 7.43
CA ALA A 101 5.66 -14.05 7.22
C ALA A 101 6.57 -13.53 8.34
N ALA A 102 6.37 -12.30 8.78
CA ALA A 102 7.14 -11.72 9.89
C ALA A 102 6.91 -12.48 11.20
N GLU A 103 5.67 -12.84 11.48
CA GLU A 103 5.34 -13.63 12.67
C GLU A 103 6.01 -15.00 12.66
N LYS A 104 6.01 -15.68 11.52
CA LYS A 104 6.69 -16.97 11.34
C LYS A 104 8.19 -16.87 11.50
N GLN A 105 8.78 -15.73 11.16
CA GLN A 105 10.22 -15.49 11.34
C GLN A 105 10.60 -15.12 12.78
N GLY A 106 9.60 -14.94 13.66
CA GLY A 106 9.84 -14.67 15.07
C GLY A 106 9.97 -13.19 15.43
N TYR A 107 9.59 -12.27 14.55
CA TYR A 107 9.57 -10.85 14.89
C TYR A 107 8.51 -10.57 15.96
N LYS A 108 8.86 -9.78 16.96
CA LYS A 108 7.96 -9.41 18.06
C LYS A 108 7.08 -8.21 17.71
N ALA A 109 7.52 -7.38 16.76
CA ALA A 109 6.78 -6.22 16.32
C ALA A 109 6.98 -5.97 14.84
N THR A 110 5.94 -5.45 14.19
CA THR A 110 5.95 -5.06 12.79
C THR A 110 5.44 -3.63 12.69
N VAL A 111 6.13 -2.82 11.89
CA VAL A 111 5.75 -1.43 11.63
C VAL A 111 5.20 -1.34 10.20
N ILE A 112 4.00 -0.81 10.06
CA ILE A 112 3.42 -0.50 8.75
C ILE A 112 3.65 0.97 8.47
N ASP A 113 4.52 1.26 7.51
CA ASP A 113 4.85 2.61 7.09
C ASP A 113 4.02 2.95 5.84
N ALA A 114 2.83 3.53 6.05
CA ALA A 114 1.89 3.78 4.97
C ALA A 114 0.88 4.86 5.35
N ALA A 115 1.27 6.13 5.20
CA ALA A 115 0.44 7.26 5.62
C ALA A 115 -0.97 7.21 5.01
N ALA A 116 -1.09 6.98 3.69
CA ALA A 116 -2.38 7.01 3.00
C ALA A 116 -3.28 5.82 3.36
N LEU A 117 -2.70 4.64 3.59
CA LEU A 117 -3.46 3.43 3.87
C LEU A 117 -3.98 3.35 5.30
N LEU A 118 -3.32 4.04 6.23
CA LEU A 118 -3.74 4.07 7.63
C LEU A 118 -4.98 4.92 7.85
N GLU A 119 -5.37 5.73 6.87
CA GLU A 119 -6.62 6.50 6.89
C GLU A 119 -7.82 5.66 6.40
N SER A 120 -7.57 4.43 5.95
CA SER A 120 -8.58 3.53 5.40
C SER A 120 -8.51 2.14 6.05
N GLU A 121 -8.62 1.08 5.25
CA GLU A 121 -8.66 -0.31 5.71
C GLU A 121 -7.40 -0.78 6.45
N GLY A 122 -6.23 -0.21 6.12
CA GLY A 122 -4.98 -0.57 6.78
C GLY A 122 -4.96 -0.27 8.27
N ARG A 123 -5.74 0.73 8.70
CA ARG A 123 -5.84 1.12 10.10
C ARG A 123 -6.36 -0.01 11.00
N SER A 124 -7.29 -0.81 10.49
CA SER A 124 -7.86 -1.93 11.26
C SER A 124 -6.85 -3.03 11.58
N LEU A 125 -5.75 -3.09 10.85
CA LEU A 125 -4.69 -4.07 11.06
C LEU A 125 -3.70 -3.65 12.16
N CYS A 126 -3.72 -2.38 12.56
CA CYS A 126 -2.77 -1.84 13.53
C CYS A 126 -3.33 -1.83 14.93
N GLU A 127 -2.54 -2.27 15.90
CA GLU A 127 -2.87 -2.20 17.31
C GLU A 127 -2.53 -0.83 17.88
N LYS A 128 -1.52 -0.17 17.30
CA LYS A 128 -1.05 1.15 17.72
C LYS A 128 -0.70 1.98 16.51
N ILE A 129 -1.05 3.28 16.55
CA ILE A 129 -0.71 4.23 15.49
C ILE A 129 0.12 5.38 16.08
N VAL A 130 1.23 5.64 15.43
CA VAL A 130 2.16 6.70 15.86
C VAL A 130 2.23 7.81 14.81
#